data_0b663a7328ee028620c6b396d7ced0cf
#
_entry.id   0b663a7328ee028620c6b396d7ced0cf
#
_cell.length_a   1.000
_cell.length_b   1.000
_cell.length_c   1.000
_cell.angle_alpha   90.00
_cell.angle_beta   90.00
_cell.angle_gamma   90.00
#
_symmetry.space_group_name_H-M   'P 1'
#
loop_
_entity.id
_entity.type
_entity.pdbx_description
1 polymer ?
#
loop_
_entity_poly.entity_id
_entity_poly.type
_entity_poly.pdbx_seq_one_letter_code
_entity_poly.pdbx_strand_id
1 'polypeptide(L)'
;MSNYSMSRGHSDKCVGAEDILSEIKEAEKVLNAASDELKREGHNVKTFIDRTSTTQSANLNKIVNWHNANPADVHISVHLNAGKGTGVEVWYYAGDEKGRKLAVEISAKMAKALGLPNRGAKATKDLRFLNSTKGTAVLLEVCFVDRKEDANAIHKSGMYDKLGIAIAEGLTGKTVAAKNPNRHSGAVVDSVPMLSKMDFKSSPIKMYKAGSSLLVYEHNKYWYKAYINDKLCYIYKSFCISNGKKDAKGRIKVRIKSAKDLRIPVWNNTKLNSGKIKWYAPNVKLAWYNYRRGYLELWYPSDGWYYTANYFLK
;
A
#
# COMPACT_ATOMS: atom_id res chain seq x y z
N MET A 1 -3.04 -18.79 12.04
CA MET A 1 -2.89 -18.46 10.61
C MET A 1 -4.17 -18.83 9.92
N SER A 2 -4.83 -17.89 9.24
CA SER A 2 -6.10 -18.13 8.54
C SER A 2 -5.92 -17.85 7.05
N ASN A 3 -6.85 -18.42 6.25
CA ASN A 3 -6.87 -18.22 4.79
C ASN A 3 -8.03 -17.29 4.43
N TYR A 4 -7.76 -16.27 3.64
CA TYR A 4 -8.75 -15.32 3.14
C TYR A 4 -8.70 -15.28 1.62
N SER A 5 -9.88 -15.33 0.99
CA SER A 5 -10.05 -15.07 -0.43
C SER A 5 -10.83 -13.77 -0.59
N MET A 6 -10.26 -12.79 -1.27
CA MET A 6 -10.82 -11.46 -1.37
C MET A 6 -10.96 -11.03 -2.82
N SER A 7 -12.05 -10.41 -3.20
CA SER A 7 -12.24 -9.84 -4.52
C SER A 7 -12.75 -8.40 -4.46
N ARG A 8 -12.45 -7.64 -5.51
CA ARG A 8 -13.20 -6.43 -5.82
C ARG A 8 -14.52 -6.81 -6.48
N GLY A 9 -15.60 -6.15 -6.11
CA GLY A 9 -16.84 -6.18 -6.87
C GLY A 9 -16.65 -5.57 -8.27
N HIS A 10 -17.55 -5.89 -9.18
CA HIS A 10 -17.58 -5.37 -10.54
C HIS A 10 -16.30 -5.62 -11.35
N SER A 11 -16.32 -5.32 -12.62
CA SER A 11 -15.16 -5.44 -13.52
C SER A 11 -14.76 -4.08 -14.09
N ASP A 12 -13.59 -4.01 -14.74
CA ASP A 12 -13.15 -2.77 -15.42
C ASP A 12 -14.05 -2.37 -16.61
N LYS A 13 -14.91 -3.29 -17.09
CA LYS A 13 -15.84 -3.06 -18.22
C LYS A 13 -17.32 -3.08 -17.82
N CYS A 14 -17.60 -3.42 -16.56
CA CYS A 14 -18.92 -3.36 -15.95
C CYS A 14 -18.74 -2.76 -14.54
N VAL A 15 -18.64 -1.44 -14.49
CA VAL A 15 -17.95 -0.67 -13.43
C VAL A 15 -18.71 -0.49 -12.12
N GLY A 16 -19.99 -0.93 -12.03
CA GLY A 16 -20.81 -0.69 -10.86
C GLY A 16 -21.28 0.76 -10.77
N ALA A 17 -21.35 1.30 -9.57
CA ALA A 17 -21.82 2.67 -9.34
C ALA A 17 -20.69 3.69 -9.56
N GLU A 18 -21.01 4.75 -10.29
CA GLU A 18 -20.12 5.90 -10.52
C GLU A 18 -20.87 7.21 -10.30
N ASP A 19 -20.36 8.06 -9.43
CA ASP A 19 -20.84 9.42 -9.16
C ASP A 19 -19.67 10.27 -8.66
N ILE A 20 -19.71 10.80 -7.43
CA ILE A 20 -18.59 11.52 -6.79
C ILE A 20 -17.36 10.58 -6.64
N LEU A 21 -17.63 9.31 -6.35
CA LEU A 21 -16.62 8.24 -6.30
C LEU A 21 -16.86 7.24 -7.44
N SER A 22 -15.80 6.59 -7.86
CA SER A 22 -15.87 5.40 -8.72
C SER A 22 -15.75 4.16 -7.84
N GLU A 23 -16.81 3.35 -7.78
CA GLU A 23 -16.85 2.14 -6.95
C GLU A 23 -15.63 1.23 -7.19
N ILE A 24 -15.34 0.90 -8.46
CA ILE A 24 -14.22 0.00 -8.76
C ILE A 24 -12.86 0.54 -8.34
N LYS A 25 -12.63 1.86 -8.44
CA LYS A 25 -11.35 2.47 -8.08
C LYS A 25 -11.14 2.48 -6.56
N GLU A 26 -12.19 2.82 -5.84
CA GLU A 26 -12.12 2.90 -4.38
C GLU A 26 -12.12 1.52 -3.73
N ALA A 27 -12.97 0.60 -4.22
CA ALA A 27 -12.98 -0.79 -3.75
C ALA A 27 -11.64 -1.51 -3.98
N GLU A 28 -10.95 -1.25 -5.11
CA GLU A 28 -9.60 -1.81 -5.37
C GLU A 28 -8.57 -1.31 -4.36
N LYS A 29 -8.61 -0.02 -3.98
CA LYS A 29 -7.71 0.53 -2.95
C LYS A 29 -7.96 -0.10 -1.58
N VAL A 30 -9.23 -0.25 -1.20
CA VAL A 30 -9.62 -0.89 0.07
C VAL A 30 -9.24 -2.36 0.08
N LEU A 31 -9.51 -3.10 -1.00
CA LEU A 31 -9.11 -4.50 -1.17
C LEU A 31 -7.60 -4.68 -0.96
N ASN A 32 -6.80 -3.85 -1.63
CA ASN A 32 -5.34 -3.92 -1.53
C ASN A 32 -4.87 -3.62 -0.10
N ALA A 33 -5.41 -2.58 0.54
CA ALA A 33 -5.05 -2.20 1.90
C ALA A 33 -5.40 -3.32 2.91
N ALA A 34 -6.59 -3.93 2.80
CA ALA A 34 -7.00 -5.03 3.67
C ALA A 34 -6.17 -6.31 3.44
N SER A 35 -5.91 -6.63 2.17
CA SER A 35 -5.04 -7.77 1.82
C SER A 35 -3.63 -7.61 2.35
N ASP A 36 -3.04 -6.42 2.18
CA ASP A 36 -1.69 -6.14 2.64
C ASP A 36 -1.60 -6.19 4.17
N GLU A 37 -2.63 -5.71 4.88
CA GLU A 37 -2.70 -5.76 6.33
C GLU A 37 -2.80 -7.20 6.87
N LEU A 38 -3.72 -8.01 6.33
CA LEU A 38 -3.85 -9.42 6.70
C LEU A 38 -2.58 -10.23 6.42
N LYS A 39 -1.91 -9.98 5.29
CA LYS A 39 -0.61 -10.58 4.98
C LYS A 39 0.47 -10.15 5.97
N ARG A 40 0.45 -8.90 6.39
CA ARG A 40 1.36 -8.35 7.41
C ARG A 40 1.18 -9.06 8.75
N GLU A 41 -0.04 -9.45 9.09
CA GLU A 41 -0.35 -10.23 10.30
C GLU A 41 -0.02 -11.73 10.18
N GLY A 42 0.50 -12.17 9.04
CA GLY A 42 0.91 -13.55 8.81
C GLY A 42 -0.19 -14.47 8.30
N HIS A 43 -1.31 -13.90 7.81
CA HIS A 43 -2.37 -14.68 7.19
C HIS A 43 -2.09 -14.96 5.70
N ASN A 44 -2.66 -16.06 5.18
CA ASN A 44 -2.69 -16.34 3.74
C ASN A 44 -3.82 -15.56 3.08
N VAL A 45 -3.51 -14.72 2.10
CA VAL A 45 -4.51 -13.93 1.39
C VAL A 45 -4.33 -14.07 -0.11
N LYS A 46 -5.37 -14.54 -0.78
CA LYS A 46 -5.50 -14.52 -2.23
C LYS A 46 -6.44 -13.39 -2.65
N THR A 47 -6.11 -12.68 -3.72
CA THR A 47 -6.94 -11.57 -4.22
C THR A 47 -7.29 -11.78 -5.68
N PHE A 48 -8.47 -11.29 -6.08
CA PHE A 48 -8.97 -11.35 -7.44
C PHE A 48 -9.61 -10.03 -7.86
N ILE A 49 -9.33 -9.61 -9.09
CA ILE A 49 -9.94 -8.46 -9.75
C ILE A 49 -10.31 -8.89 -11.18
N ASP A 50 -11.60 -8.86 -11.49
CA ASP A 50 -12.05 -9.09 -12.86
C ASP A 50 -11.84 -7.82 -13.71
N ARG A 51 -11.06 -7.96 -14.78
CA ARG A 51 -10.75 -6.83 -15.69
C ARG A 51 -11.39 -6.98 -17.07
N THR A 52 -12.19 -8.03 -17.28
CA THR A 52 -12.58 -8.42 -18.65
C THR A 52 -14.06 -8.57 -18.88
N SER A 53 -14.85 -8.92 -17.87
CA SER A 53 -16.29 -9.15 -18.00
C SER A 53 -17.03 -7.86 -18.38
N THR A 54 -17.90 -7.94 -19.38
CA THR A 54 -18.67 -6.81 -19.91
C THR A 54 -20.10 -6.77 -19.39
N THR A 55 -20.54 -7.80 -18.65
CA THR A 55 -21.87 -7.87 -18.06
C THR A 55 -21.80 -8.24 -16.59
N GLN A 56 -22.79 -7.83 -15.81
CA GLN A 56 -22.88 -8.16 -14.39
C GLN A 56 -22.95 -9.67 -14.16
N SER A 57 -23.70 -10.41 -14.96
CA SER A 57 -23.81 -11.87 -14.84
C SER A 57 -22.47 -12.56 -15.07
N ALA A 58 -21.71 -12.17 -16.12
CA ALA A 58 -20.40 -12.71 -16.40
C ALA A 58 -19.40 -12.40 -15.28
N ASN A 59 -19.42 -11.18 -14.76
CA ASN A 59 -18.59 -10.75 -13.63
C ASN A 59 -18.88 -11.57 -12.36
N LEU A 60 -20.15 -11.68 -11.97
CA LEU A 60 -20.56 -12.46 -10.79
C LEU A 60 -20.20 -13.93 -10.92
N ASN A 61 -20.41 -14.54 -12.10
CA ASN A 61 -19.98 -15.92 -12.36
C ASN A 61 -18.48 -16.10 -12.17
N LYS A 62 -17.70 -15.18 -12.68
CA LYS A 62 -16.24 -15.24 -12.62
C LYS A 62 -15.72 -15.06 -11.19
N ILE A 63 -16.28 -14.11 -10.44
CA ILE A 63 -15.94 -13.90 -9.03
C ILE A 63 -16.28 -15.15 -8.20
N VAL A 64 -17.52 -15.65 -8.30
CA VAL A 64 -17.96 -16.84 -7.54
C VAL A 64 -17.13 -18.08 -7.89
N ASN A 65 -16.88 -18.32 -9.18
CA ASN A 65 -16.06 -19.45 -9.62
C ASN A 65 -14.63 -19.34 -9.07
N TRP A 66 -14.04 -18.13 -9.08
CA TRP A 66 -12.72 -17.92 -8.54
C TRP A 66 -12.68 -18.18 -7.02
N HIS A 67 -13.66 -17.66 -6.26
CA HIS A 67 -13.74 -17.91 -4.82
C HIS A 67 -13.90 -19.40 -4.51
N ASN A 68 -14.75 -20.11 -5.25
CA ASN A 68 -14.97 -21.54 -5.07
C ASN A 68 -13.76 -22.41 -5.47
N ALA A 69 -12.93 -21.94 -6.39
CA ALA A 69 -11.65 -22.55 -6.77
C ALA A 69 -10.50 -22.20 -5.79
N ASN A 70 -10.70 -21.23 -4.90
CA ASN A 70 -9.74 -20.77 -3.90
C ASN A 70 -10.33 -20.84 -2.49
N PRO A 71 -10.51 -22.05 -1.92
CA PRO A 71 -11.09 -22.23 -0.60
C PRO A 71 -10.39 -21.40 0.47
N ALA A 72 -11.17 -20.85 1.40
CA ALA A 72 -10.68 -19.98 2.47
C ALA A 72 -11.58 -20.12 3.72
N ASP A 73 -11.08 -19.66 4.87
CA ASP A 73 -11.87 -19.58 6.11
C ASP A 73 -12.97 -18.52 6.03
N VAL A 74 -12.71 -17.47 5.22
CA VAL A 74 -13.68 -16.41 4.92
C VAL A 74 -13.43 -15.87 3.49
N HIS A 75 -14.54 -15.67 2.78
CA HIS A 75 -14.57 -15.02 1.47
C HIS A 75 -15.10 -13.60 1.60
N ILE A 76 -14.44 -12.64 0.96
CA ILE A 76 -14.74 -11.21 1.08
C ILE A 76 -14.89 -10.59 -0.30
N SER A 77 -15.99 -9.89 -0.54
CA SER A 77 -16.17 -9.01 -1.70
C SER A 77 -16.21 -7.56 -1.25
N VAL A 78 -15.45 -6.68 -1.90
CA VAL A 78 -15.38 -5.26 -1.56
C VAL A 78 -16.14 -4.43 -2.59
N HIS A 79 -17.10 -3.65 -2.10
CA HIS A 79 -18.01 -2.78 -2.85
C HIS A 79 -18.11 -1.41 -2.22
N LEU A 80 -18.73 -0.47 -2.94
CA LEU A 80 -19.27 0.77 -2.41
C LEU A 80 -20.74 0.87 -2.77
N ASN A 81 -21.52 1.45 -1.87
CA ASN A 81 -22.97 1.59 -2.00
C ASN A 81 -23.37 2.80 -2.86
N ALA A 82 -24.62 2.81 -3.31
CA ALA A 82 -25.27 3.93 -3.98
C ALA A 82 -26.72 4.09 -3.50
N GLY A 83 -27.33 5.23 -3.77
CA GLY A 83 -28.76 5.50 -3.42
C GLY A 83 -28.93 6.59 -2.38
N LYS A 84 -28.01 7.56 -2.33
CA LYS A 84 -28.05 8.77 -1.50
C LYS A 84 -28.06 8.52 0.00
N GLY A 85 -27.67 7.31 0.43
CA GLY A 85 -27.43 6.98 1.82
C GLY A 85 -26.11 7.55 2.34
N THR A 86 -25.72 7.23 3.55
CA THR A 86 -24.41 7.51 4.14
C THR A 86 -24.04 6.41 5.13
N GLY A 87 -22.74 6.10 5.22
CA GLY A 87 -22.21 5.16 6.21
C GLY A 87 -21.87 3.79 5.65
N VAL A 88 -21.55 2.89 6.55
CA VAL A 88 -20.96 1.57 6.31
C VAL A 88 -21.95 0.47 6.58
N GLU A 89 -22.05 -0.52 5.71
CA GLU A 89 -22.79 -1.76 5.99
C GLU A 89 -22.04 -2.98 5.48
N VAL A 90 -22.30 -4.14 6.07
CA VAL A 90 -21.72 -5.41 5.63
C VAL A 90 -22.81 -6.46 5.51
N TRP A 91 -22.88 -7.07 4.34
CA TRP A 91 -23.87 -8.09 4.01
C TRP A 91 -23.31 -9.49 4.28
N TYR A 92 -24.20 -10.39 4.76
CA TYR A 92 -23.91 -11.79 4.98
C TYR A 92 -25.08 -12.67 4.54
N TYR A 93 -24.84 -13.96 4.30
CA TYR A 93 -25.91 -14.90 3.95
C TYR A 93 -26.80 -15.17 5.16
N ALA A 94 -28.12 -15.01 4.99
CA ALA A 94 -29.09 -15.21 6.07
C ALA A 94 -29.06 -16.65 6.57
N GLY A 95 -28.72 -16.84 7.85
CA GLY A 95 -28.49 -18.13 8.49
C GLY A 95 -27.02 -18.48 8.71
N ASP A 96 -26.07 -17.76 8.10
CA ASP A 96 -24.65 -17.90 8.43
C ASP A 96 -24.29 -17.07 9.67
N GLU A 97 -24.29 -17.74 10.83
CA GLU A 97 -24.00 -17.10 12.12
C GLU A 97 -22.54 -16.60 12.21
N LYS A 98 -21.59 -17.29 11.57
CA LYS A 98 -20.20 -16.85 11.48
C LYS A 98 -20.11 -15.57 10.62
N GLY A 99 -20.77 -15.58 9.47
CA GLY A 99 -20.87 -14.41 8.59
C GLY A 99 -21.52 -13.21 9.30
N ARG A 100 -22.58 -13.45 10.08
CA ARG A 100 -23.25 -12.41 10.89
C ARG A 100 -22.29 -11.75 11.89
N LYS A 101 -21.54 -12.56 12.67
CA LYS A 101 -20.56 -12.04 13.64
C LYS A 101 -19.49 -11.20 12.95
N LEU A 102 -18.93 -11.69 11.86
CA LEU A 102 -17.94 -10.96 11.07
C LEU A 102 -18.51 -9.66 10.51
N ALA A 103 -19.72 -9.68 9.97
CA ALA A 103 -20.37 -8.49 9.40
C ALA A 103 -20.59 -7.39 10.46
N VAL A 104 -20.99 -7.76 11.69
CA VAL A 104 -21.13 -6.82 12.82
C VAL A 104 -19.80 -6.16 13.16
N GLU A 105 -18.75 -6.98 13.35
CA GLU A 105 -17.43 -6.48 13.73
C GLU A 105 -16.80 -5.61 12.63
N ILE A 106 -16.82 -6.07 11.38
CA ILE A 106 -16.21 -5.35 10.27
C ILE A 106 -16.92 -4.01 10.04
N SER A 107 -18.29 -3.99 10.04
CA SER A 107 -19.03 -2.74 9.83
C SER A 107 -18.76 -1.72 10.93
N ALA A 108 -18.71 -2.14 12.19
CA ALA A 108 -18.41 -1.26 13.32
C ALA A 108 -16.99 -0.66 13.23
N LYS A 109 -16.00 -1.49 12.88
CA LYS A 109 -14.60 -1.05 12.74
C LYS A 109 -14.41 -0.10 11.57
N MET A 110 -14.96 -0.41 10.40
CA MET A 110 -14.89 0.47 9.22
C MET A 110 -15.61 1.82 9.47
N ALA A 111 -16.79 1.79 10.06
CA ALA A 111 -17.56 3.01 10.39
C ALA A 111 -16.77 3.91 11.34
N LYS A 112 -16.17 3.33 12.38
CA LYS A 112 -15.30 4.05 13.31
C LYS A 112 -14.09 4.66 12.61
N ALA A 113 -13.45 3.92 11.71
CA ALA A 113 -12.27 4.41 10.97
C ALA A 113 -12.62 5.60 10.06
N LEU A 114 -13.75 5.52 9.35
CA LEU A 114 -14.23 6.57 8.45
C LEU A 114 -14.81 7.78 9.21
N GLY A 115 -15.32 7.57 10.44
CA GLY A 115 -16.13 8.56 11.14
C GLY A 115 -17.51 8.73 10.50
N LEU A 116 -18.05 7.66 9.92
CA LEU A 116 -19.37 7.60 9.27
C LEU A 116 -20.34 6.75 10.08
N PRO A 117 -21.68 6.89 9.85
CA PRO A 117 -22.67 6.06 10.50
C PRO A 117 -22.44 4.57 10.27
N ASN A 118 -22.55 3.77 11.33
CA ASN A 118 -22.56 2.31 11.22
C ASN A 118 -24.00 1.85 10.91
N ARG A 119 -24.23 1.40 9.68
CA ARG A 119 -25.51 0.81 9.23
C ARG A 119 -25.63 -0.66 9.60
N GLY A 120 -24.51 -1.25 10.08
CA GLY A 120 -24.46 -2.59 10.67
C GLY A 120 -24.45 -3.74 9.68
N ALA A 121 -24.64 -4.93 10.23
CA ALA A 121 -24.73 -6.17 9.48
C ALA A 121 -26.12 -6.30 8.81
N LYS A 122 -26.14 -6.76 7.54
CA LYS A 122 -27.35 -6.96 6.75
C LYS A 122 -27.45 -8.41 6.28
N ALA A 123 -28.56 -9.05 6.60
CA ALA A 123 -28.85 -10.43 6.16
C ALA A 123 -29.57 -10.44 4.82
N THR A 124 -29.15 -11.31 3.90
CA THR A 124 -29.87 -11.55 2.64
C THR A 124 -29.62 -12.97 2.12
N LYS A 125 -30.53 -13.46 1.27
CA LYS A 125 -30.37 -14.68 0.46
C LYS A 125 -30.21 -14.37 -1.02
N ASP A 126 -30.33 -13.10 -1.42
CA ASP A 126 -30.50 -12.70 -2.83
C ASP A 126 -29.18 -12.30 -3.50
N LEU A 127 -28.16 -11.88 -2.72
CA LEU A 127 -26.88 -11.51 -3.28
C LEU A 127 -26.11 -12.76 -3.73
N ARG A 128 -25.88 -12.87 -5.04
CA ARG A 128 -25.25 -14.03 -5.68
C ARG A 128 -23.89 -14.38 -5.11
N PHE A 129 -23.09 -13.39 -4.79
CA PHE A 129 -21.80 -13.63 -4.15
C PHE A 129 -21.96 -14.42 -2.83
N LEU A 130 -22.94 -14.05 -2.01
CA LEU A 130 -23.16 -14.68 -0.71
C LEU A 130 -23.82 -16.05 -0.80
N ASN A 131 -24.79 -16.23 -1.72
CA ASN A 131 -25.55 -17.48 -1.81
C ASN A 131 -24.88 -18.57 -2.66
N SER A 132 -23.90 -18.20 -3.51
CA SER A 132 -23.24 -19.11 -4.44
C SER A 132 -21.77 -19.37 -4.12
N THR A 133 -21.17 -18.65 -3.17
CA THR A 133 -19.83 -18.93 -2.67
C THR A 133 -19.88 -20.01 -1.59
N LYS A 134 -19.03 -21.02 -1.70
CA LYS A 134 -18.95 -22.13 -0.75
C LYS A 134 -18.23 -21.68 0.53
N GLY A 135 -18.91 -21.74 1.67
CA GLY A 135 -18.37 -21.36 2.97
C GLY A 135 -18.81 -19.95 3.40
N THR A 136 -18.24 -19.46 4.50
CA THR A 136 -18.58 -18.15 5.06
C THR A 136 -18.15 -17.02 4.12
N ALA A 137 -19.11 -16.18 3.72
CA ALA A 137 -18.85 -15.06 2.83
C ALA A 137 -19.48 -13.76 3.39
N VAL A 138 -18.77 -12.64 3.23
CA VAL A 138 -19.23 -11.29 3.56
C VAL A 138 -18.98 -10.33 2.41
N LEU A 139 -19.91 -9.39 2.20
CA LEU A 139 -19.79 -8.34 1.20
C LEU A 139 -19.76 -6.98 1.91
N LEU A 140 -18.69 -6.24 1.70
CA LEU A 140 -18.45 -4.95 2.34
C LEU A 140 -18.98 -3.82 1.46
N GLU A 141 -19.88 -3.01 1.98
CA GLU A 141 -20.29 -1.71 1.43
C GLU A 141 -19.60 -0.62 2.25
N VAL A 142 -18.45 -0.16 1.75
CA VAL A 142 -17.52 0.66 2.53
C VAL A 142 -18.05 2.05 2.82
N CYS A 143 -18.70 2.67 1.83
CA CYS A 143 -19.37 3.97 1.93
C CYS A 143 -20.20 4.21 0.67
N PHE A 144 -20.89 5.34 0.56
CA PHE A 144 -21.74 5.67 -0.58
C PHE A 144 -20.99 6.50 -1.62
N VAL A 145 -21.08 6.10 -2.92
CA VAL A 145 -20.38 6.79 -4.02
C VAL A 145 -20.97 8.17 -4.32
N ASP A 146 -22.24 8.36 -4.03
CA ASP A 146 -23.05 9.54 -4.35
C ASP A 146 -23.25 10.51 -3.15
N ARG A 147 -22.43 10.34 -2.08
CA ARG A 147 -22.46 11.21 -0.90
C ARG A 147 -21.12 11.92 -0.71
N LYS A 148 -21.18 13.25 -0.68
CA LYS A 148 -19.99 14.11 -0.51
C LYS A 148 -19.30 13.88 0.83
N GLU A 149 -20.05 13.66 1.90
CA GLU A 149 -19.52 13.35 3.23
C GLU A 149 -18.73 12.06 3.23
N ASP A 150 -19.24 11.01 2.59
CA ASP A 150 -18.60 9.71 2.46
C ASP A 150 -17.35 9.81 1.59
N ALA A 151 -17.43 10.53 0.46
CA ALA A 151 -16.29 10.78 -0.41
C ALA A 151 -15.17 11.56 0.31
N ASN A 152 -15.53 12.57 1.10
CA ASN A 152 -14.56 13.30 1.90
C ASN A 152 -13.95 12.42 3.00
N ALA A 153 -14.72 11.50 3.58
CA ALA A 153 -14.23 10.59 4.62
C ALA A 153 -13.21 9.60 4.07
N ILE A 154 -13.50 8.93 2.94
CA ILE A 154 -12.61 7.93 2.36
C ILE A 154 -11.33 8.55 1.74
N HIS A 155 -11.40 9.80 1.28
CA HIS A 155 -10.26 10.51 0.69
C HIS A 155 -9.36 11.21 1.73
N LYS A 156 -9.66 11.13 3.03
CA LYS A 156 -8.74 11.61 4.06
C LYS A 156 -7.40 10.89 3.95
N SER A 157 -6.32 11.61 4.14
CA SER A 157 -4.96 11.04 4.09
C SER A 157 -4.82 9.82 5.00
N GLY A 158 -4.29 8.72 4.45
CA GLY A 158 -4.08 7.46 5.16
C GLY A 158 -5.35 6.66 5.47
N MET A 159 -6.51 7.03 4.90
CA MET A 159 -7.77 6.36 5.21
C MET A 159 -7.84 4.93 4.69
N TYR A 160 -7.28 4.64 3.52
CA TYR A 160 -7.26 3.25 3.01
C TYR A 160 -6.47 2.32 3.93
N ASP A 161 -5.34 2.78 4.49
CA ASP A 161 -4.58 2.00 5.49
C ASP A 161 -5.40 1.77 6.76
N LYS A 162 -6.11 2.80 7.24
CA LYS A 162 -7.01 2.66 8.39
C LYS A 162 -8.16 1.68 8.12
N LEU A 163 -8.71 1.71 6.91
CA LEU A 163 -9.73 0.74 6.48
C LEU A 163 -9.15 -0.68 6.39
N GLY A 164 -7.94 -0.84 5.86
CA GLY A 164 -7.23 -2.12 5.84
C GLY A 164 -7.09 -2.70 7.25
N ILE A 165 -6.64 -1.88 8.21
CA ILE A 165 -6.55 -2.26 9.63
C ILE A 165 -7.94 -2.61 10.19
N ALA A 166 -8.96 -1.77 9.96
CA ALA A 166 -10.30 -1.98 10.48
C ALA A 166 -10.93 -3.29 9.98
N ILE A 167 -10.72 -3.61 8.69
CA ILE A 167 -11.19 -4.86 8.09
C ILE A 167 -10.44 -6.06 8.70
N ALA A 168 -9.11 -5.98 8.82
CA ALA A 168 -8.32 -7.03 9.44
C ALA A 168 -8.71 -7.28 10.89
N GLU A 169 -8.90 -6.23 11.69
CA GLU A 169 -9.41 -6.33 13.07
C GLU A 169 -10.79 -6.99 13.14
N GLY A 170 -11.69 -6.61 12.23
CA GLY A 170 -13.04 -7.19 12.18
C GLY A 170 -13.04 -8.67 11.77
N LEU A 171 -12.13 -9.07 10.88
CA LEU A 171 -11.97 -10.46 10.42
C LEU A 171 -11.28 -11.36 11.46
N THR A 172 -10.31 -10.83 12.21
CA THR A 172 -9.48 -11.62 13.11
C THR A 172 -9.97 -11.60 14.55
N GLY A 173 -10.83 -10.63 14.92
CA GLY A 173 -11.22 -10.36 16.29
C GLY A 173 -10.07 -9.85 17.18
N LYS A 174 -8.91 -9.62 16.60
CA LYS A 174 -7.74 -9.11 17.30
C LYS A 174 -7.64 -7.61 17.03
N THR A 175 -7.39 -6.84 18.07
CA THR A 175 -6.94 -5.47 17.86
C THR A 175 -5.62 -5.57 17.11
N VAL A 176 -5.61 -5.11 15.87
CA VAL A 176 -4.35 -4.86 15.18
C VAL A 176 -3.65 -3.84 16.04
N ALA A 177 -2.61 -4.25 16.76
CA ALA A 177 -1.84 -3.33 17.57
C ALA A 177 -1.55 -2.13 16.69
N ALA A 178 -2.06 -0.97 17.14
CA ALA A 178 -1.83 0.30 16.45
C ALA A 178 -0.38 0.28 16.00
N LYS A 179 -0.11 0.39 14.69
CA LYS A 179 1.20 0.23 14.00
C LYS A 179 2.43 0.42 14.92
N ASN A 180 2.56 -0.37 16.00
CA ASN A 180 3.60 -0.12 16.99
C ASN A 180 4.22 -1.32 17.73
N PRO A 181 4.20 -2.57 17.27
CA PRO A 181 5.21 -3.47 17.77
C PRO A 181 6.55 -3.30 17.05
N ASN A 182 6.58 -2.60 15.90
CA ASN A 182 7.78 -2.43 15.08
C ASN A 182 8.10 -0.96 14.77
N ARG A 183 7.71 -0.02 15.64
CA ARG A 183 8.19 1.34 15.52
C ARG A 183 9.64 1.38 15.97
N HIS A 184 10.51 1.55 15.01
CA HIS A 184 11.92 1.77 15.26
C HIS A 184 12.19 3.28 15.27
N SER A 185 13.21 3.68 16.01
CA SER A 185 13.77 5.01 15.92
C SER A 185 15.25 4.89 15.64
N GLY A 186 15.76 5.72 14.78
CA GLY A 186 17.17 5.74 14.44
C GLY A 186 17.53 6.97 13.65
N ALA A 187 18.79 7.05 13.30
CA ALA A 187 19.35 8.21 12.61
C ALA A 187 19.49 7.94 11.11
N VAL A 188 19.25 8.97 10.31
CA VAL A 188 19.61 8.98 8.88
C VAL A 188 21.11 8.78 8.76
N VAL A 189 21.53 7.84 7.91
CA VAL A 189 22.96 7.51 7.72
C VAL A 189 23.72 8.65 7.04
N ASP A 190 25.00 8.71 7.28
CA ASP A 190 25.95 9.60 6.63
C ASP A 190 26.60 8.99 5.37
N SER A 191 25.97 7.98 4.79
CA SER A 191 26.48 7.21 3.68
C SER A 191 25.45 7.11 2.55
N VAL A 192 25.92 6.95 1.33
CA VAL A 192 25.06 6.81 0.15
C VAL A 192 25.38 5.53 -0.62
N PRO A 193 24.37 4.90 -1.24
CA PRO A 193 24.56 3.65 -1.95
C PRO A 193 25.10 3.85 -3.37
N MET A 194 25.92 2.91 -3.79
CA MET A 194 26.14 2.58 -5.18
C MET A 194 25.27 1.36 -5.51
N LEU A 195 24.31 1.52 -6.39
CA LEU A 195 23.25 0.55 -6.65
C LEU A 195 23.48 -0.27 -7.91
N SER A 196 23.00 -1.51 -7.95
CA SER A 196 23.08 -2.38 -9.13
C SER A 196 22.12 -1.95 -10.25
N LYS A 197 21.09 -1.17 -9.94
CA LYS A 197 20.11 -0.60 -10.89
C LYS A 197 19.84 0.85 -10.52
N MET A 198 19.30 1.64 -11.44
CA MET A 198 18.83 3.01 -11.19
C MET A 198 17.51 3.01 -10.42
N ASP A 199 17.48 2.29 -9.33
CA ASP A 199 16.29 2.10 -8.49
C ASP A 199 16.72 1.99 -7.02
N PHE A 200 16.18 2.88 -6.18
CA PHE A 200 16.45 2.88 -4.74
C PHE A 200 15.94 1.63 -3.99
N LYS A 201 15.16 0.77 -4.64
CA LYS A 201 14.77 -0.54 -4.09
C LYS A 201 15.84 -1.62 -4.31
N SER A 202 16.79 -1.39 -5.22
CA SER A 202 17.84 -2.36 -5.47
C SER A 202 18.84 -2.38 -4.31
N SER A 203 19.40 -3.56 -4.05
CA SER A 203 20.43 -3.70 -3.01
C SER A 203 21.68 -2.91 -3.37
N PRO A 204 22.28 -2.20 -2.40
CA PRO A 204 23.52 -1.51 -2.63
C PRO A 204 24.67 -2.51 -2.88
N ILE A 205 25.49 -2.25 -3.90
CA ILE A 205 26.73 -2.98 -4.15
C ILE A 205 27.80 -2.50 -3.14
N LYS A 206 27.77 -1.20 -2.82
CA LYS A 206 28.69 -0.58 -1.86
C LYS A 206 28.08 0.68 -1.28
N MET A 207 28.38 0.96 -0.02
CA MET A 207 28.06 2.22 0.64
C MET A 207 29.30 3.11 0.67
N TYR A 208 29.13 4.38 0.35
CA TYR A 208 30.19 5.39 0.40
C TYR A 208 29.85 6.44 1.45
N LYS A 209 30.74 6.64 2.43
CA LYS A 209 30.57 7.68 3.46
C LYS A 209 30.58 9.08 2.85
N ALA A 210 29.92 10.01 3.53
CA ALA A 210 30.01 11.42 3.24
C ALA A 210 31.47 11.87 3.12
N GLY A 211 31.77 12.70 2.12
CA GLY A 211 33.13 13.16 1.83
C GLY A 211 33.99 12.20 0.98
N SER A 212 33.60 10.96 0.75
CA SER A 212 34.31 10.02 -0.14
C SER A 212 34.41 10.54 -1.56
N SER A 213 35.49 10.22 -2.25
CA SER A 213 35.70 10.51 -3.69
C SER A 213 35.68 9.23 -4.52
N LEU A 214 35.10 9.33 -5.72
CA LEU A 214 35.04 8.22 -6.67
C LEU A 214 35.07 8.72 -8.11
N LEU A 215 35.45 7.82 -9.04
CA LEU A 215 35.43 8.09 -10.48
C LEU A 215 34.16 7.46 -11.08
N VAL A 216 33.42 8.26 -11.84
CA VAL A 216 32.16 7.86 -12.45
C VAL A 216 32.09 8.32 -13.89
N TYR A 217 31.15 7.80 -14.65
CA TYR A 217 30.80 8.29 -15.98
C TYR A 217 29.43 8.96 -15.94
N GLU A 218 29.19 9.93 -16.80
CA GLU A 218 27.85 10.43 -17.06
C GLU A 218 26.96 9.28 -17.55
N HIS A 219 25.72 9.25 -17.07
CA HIS A 219 24.73 8.30 -17.56
C HIS A 219 23.46 9.00 -18.05
N ASN A 220 22.77 9.68 -17.16
CA ASN A 220 21.59 10.49 -17.53
C ASN A 220 21.46 11.71 -16.60
N LYS A 221 20.32 12.43 -16.70
CA LYS A 221 20.04 13.64 -15.91
C LYS A 221 20.21 13.43 -14.38
N TYR A 222 19.88 12.24 -13.90
CA TYR A 222 19.79 11.95 -12.46
C TYR A 222 20.89 11.02 -11.93
N TRP A 223 21.59 10.27 -12.79
CA TRP A 223 22.48 9.20 -12.40
C TRP A 223 23.85 9.30 -13.05
N TYR A 224 24.87 9.00 -12.25
CA TYR A 224 26.16 8.59 -12.73
C TYR A 224 26.24 7.07 -12.77
N LYS A 225 27.08 6.50 -13.65
CA LYS A 225 27.42 5.07 -13.67
C LYS A 225 28.89 4.87 -13.33
N ALA A 226 29.21 3.73 -12.76
CA ALA A 226 30.57 3.31 -12.45
C ALA A 226 30.70 1.78 -12.57
N TYR A 227 31.91 1.28 -12.47
CA TYR A 227 32.17 -0.15 -12.42
C TYR A 227 32.89 -0.47 -11.11
N ILE A 228 32.41 -1.45 -10.36
CA ILE A 228 32.98 -1.98 -9.13
C ILE A 228 33.15 -3.48 -9.34
N ASN A 229 34.41 -3.97 -9.35
CA ASN A 229 34.72 -5.37 -9.66
C ASN A 229 34.00 -5.83 -10.95
N ASP A 230 34.17 -5.05 -12.01
CA ASP A 230 33.59 -5.24 -13.36
C ASP A 230 32.04 -5.25 -13.40
N LYS A 231 31.37 -5.00 -12.30
CA LYS A 231 29.92 -4.87 -12.25
C LYS A 231 29.49 -3.42 -12.46
N LEU A 232 28.61 -3.21 -13.44
CA LEU A 232 27.99 -1.92 -13.68
C LEU A 232 27.10 -1.54 -12.50
N CYS A 233 27.27 -0.31 -12.02
CA CYS A 233 26.53 0.23 -10.89
C CYS A 233 26.26 1.72 -11.07
N TYR A 234 25.35 2.26 -10.24
CA TYR A 234 24.80 3.60 -10.39
C TYR A 234 24.80 4.35 -9.06
N ILE A 235 25.07 5.66 -9.10
CA ILE A 235 24.93 6.56 -7.96
C ILE A 235 24.11 7.78 -8.35
N TYR A 236 23.22 8.19 -7.43
CA TYR A 236 22.34 9.33 -7.66
C TYR A 236 23.09 10.65 -7.59
N LYS A 237 22.98 11.47 -8.62
CA LYS A 237 23.75 12.73 -8.77
C LYS A 237 23.55 13.70 -7.62
N SER A 238 22.33 13.77 -7.04
CA SER A 238 22.06 14.66 -5.91
C SER A 238 22.92 14.39 -4.67
N PHE A 239 23.52 13.22 -4.54
CA PHE A 239 24.45 12.89 -3.46
C PHE A 239 25.88 13.39 -3.71
N CYS A 240 26.19 13.86 -4.91
CA CYS A 240 27.53 14.13 -5.37
C CYS A 240 27.75 15.63 -5.64
N ILE A 241 28.99 16.03 -5.49
CA ILE A 241 29.54 17.30 -5.98
C ILE A 241 30.59 16.97 -7.04
N SER A 242 30.56 17.65 -8.17
CA SER A 242 31.49 17.49 -9.26
C SER A 242 31.80 18.84 -9.91
N ASN A 243 33.02 18.99 -10.43
CA ASN A 243 33.39 20.11 -11.30
C ASN A 243 33.10 19.84 -12.79
N GLY A 244 32.56 18.67 -13.11
CA GLY A 244 32.21 18.25 -14.46
C GLY A 244 33.40 17.91 -15.37
N LYS A 245 34.64 18.10 -14.94
CA LYS A 245 35.86 17.83 -15.76
C LYS A 245 36.04 16.33 -15.94
N LYS A 246 36.24 15.92 -17.19
CA LYS A 246 36.49 14.52 -17.55
C LYS A 246 38.01 14.27 -17.67
N ASP A 247 38.43 13.09 -17.22
CA ASP A 247 39.79 12.60 -17.48
C ASP A 247 39.90 12.03 -18.91
N ALA A 248 41.11 11.59 -19.29
CA ALA A 248 41.40 10.99 -20.62
C ALA A 248 40.53 9.75 -20.93
N LYS A 249 39.95 9.08 -19.93
CA LYS A 249 39.04 7.95 -20.06
C LYS A 249 37.57 8.35 -20.02
N GLY A 250 37.26 9.64 -20.04
CA GLY A 250 35.92 10.20 -19.97
C GLY A 250 35.24 10.08 -18.58
N ARG A 251 36.01 9.77 -17.53
CA ARG A 251 35.51 9.65 -16.16
C ARG A 251 35.50 11.01 -15.47
N ILE A 252 34.57 11.23 -14.59
CA ILE A 252 34.42 12.42 -13.77
C ILE A 252 34.78 12.06 -12.33
N LYS A 253 35.65 12.84 -11.70
CA LYS A 253 35.88 12.74 -10.26
C LYS A 253 34.73 13.42 -9.55
N VAL A 254 33.97 12.67 -8.78
CA VAL A 254 32.90 13.19 -7.92
C VAL A 254 33.29 12.98 -6.45
N ARG A 255 32.80 13.86 -5.60
CA ARG A 255 32.89 13.75 -4.15
C ARG A 255 31.45 13.60 -3.60
N ILE A 256 31.24 12.62 -2.72
CA ILE A 256 29.99 12.56 -1.96
C ILE A 256 29.91 13.80 -1.09
N LYS A 257 28.77 14.45 -1.06
CA LYS A 257 28.53 15.61 -0.23
C LYS A 257 28.96 15.35 1.21
N SER A 258 29.44 16.36 1.89
CA SER A 258 29.73 16.26 3.32
C SER A 258 28.46 15.90 4.10
N ALA A 259 28.60 15.35 5.30
CA ALA A 259 27.44 15.06 6.14
C ALA A 259 26.56 16.31 6.38
N LYS A 260 27.17 17.51 6.39
CA LYS A 260 26.47 18.79 6.48
C LYS A 260 25.53 19.05 5.28
N ASP A 261 25.97 18.70 4.08
CA ASP A 261 25.29 19.02 2.82
C ASP A 261 24.49 17.84 2.24
N LEU A 262 24.77 16.62 2.74
CA LEU A 262 24.06 15.42 2.31
C LEU A 262 22.59 15.49 2.72
N ARG A 263 21.71 15.07 1.83
CA ARG A 263 20.29 14.94 2.10
C ARG A 263 19.80 13.60 1.56
N ILE A 264 19.08 12.86 2.39
CA ILE A 264 18.52 11.56 2.07
C ILE A 264 17.05 11.73 1.72
N PRO A 265 16.61 11.21 0.57
CA PRO A 265 15.24 11.35 0.12
C PRO A 265 14.27 10.38 0.79
N VAL A 266 13.06 10.87 1.03
CA VAL A 266 11.91 10.09 1.52
C VAL A 266 10.72 10.44 0.64
N TRP A 267 10.12 9.44 0.00
CA TRP A 267 9.05 9.62 -0.99
C TRP A 267 7.68 9.29 -0.41
N ASN A 268 6.63 9.93 -0.93
CA ASN A 268 5.25 9.61 -0.56
C ASN A 268 4.65 8.41 -1.34
N ASN A 269 5.49 7.62 -1.98
CA ASN A 269 5.07 6.41 -2.68
C ASN A 269 6.13 5.30 -2.59
N THR A 270 5.68 4.08 -2.78
CA THR A 270 6.53 2.88 -2.67
C THR A 270 7.43 2.64 -3.88
N LYS A 271 7.31 3.43 -4.95
CA LYS A 271 8.20 3.33 -6.12
C LYS A 271 9.56 3.99 -5.86
N LEU A 272 9.65 4.88 -4.84
CA LEU A 272 10.85 5.62 -4.45
C LEU A 272 11.50 6.42 -5.61
N ASN A 273 10.70 6.91 -6.54
CA ASN A 273 11.21 7.58 -7.74
C ASN A 273 10.39 8.80 -8.20
N SER A 274 9.23 9.03 -7.62
CA SER A 274 8.31 10.11 -8.02
C SER A 274 7.42 10.55 -6.86
N GLY A 275 6.63 11.60 -7.05
CA GLY A 275 5.72 12.16 -6.04
C GLY A 275 6.40 13.18 -5.14
N LYS A 276 5.78 13.48 -3.99
CA LYS A 276 6.34 14.39 -3.00
C LYS A 276 7.57 13.76 -2.35
N ILE A 277 8.65 14.52 -2.24
CA ILE A 277 9.92 14.09 -1.65
C ILE A 277 10.24 14.99 -0.48
N LYS A 278 10.52 14.41 0.69
CA LYS A 278 11.15 15.09 1.83
C LYS A 278 12.63 14.71 1.87
N TRP A 279 13.45 15.65 2.33
CA TRP A 279 14.90 15.49 2.36
C TRP A 279 15.42 15.66 3.78
N TYR A 280 16.18 14.72 4.30
CA TYR A 280 16.70 14.71 5.66
C TYR A 280 18.21 14.73 5.69
N ALA A 281 18.79 15.49 6.61
CA ALA A 281 20.22 15.47 6.90
C ALA A 281 20.61 14.18 7.62
N PRO A 282 21.87 13.72 7.51
CA PRO A 282 22.42 12.68 8.36
C PRO A 282 22.21 13.02 9.86
N ASN A 283 22.07 11.98 10.68
CA ASN A 283 21.83 12.04 12.11
C ASN A 283 20.47 12.62 12.56
N VAL A 284 19.61 13.03 11.64
CA VAL A 284 18.22 13.34 11.98
C VAL A 284 17.55 12.05 12.45
N LYS A 285 16.99 12.07 13.66
CA LYS A 285 16.24 10.93 14.19
C LYS A 285 14.86 10.89 13.56
N LEU A 286 14.54 9.76 12.98
CA LEU A 286 13.25 9.48 12.38
C LEU A 286 12.65 8.23 13.03
N ALA A 287 11.34 8.19 13.12
CA ALA A 287 10.62 6.98 13.50
C ALA A 287 10.13 6.30 12.22
N TRP A 288 10.33 5.00 12.12
CA TRP A 288 9.90 4.23 10.96
C TRP A 288 9.29 2.90 11.37
N TYR A 289 8.63 2.28 10.40
CA TYR A 289 8.07 0.94 10.51
C TYR A 289 8.70 0.04 9.46
N ASN A 290 8.95 -1.22 9.81
CA ASN A 290 9.47 -2.19 8.85
C ASN A 290 8.43 -2.51 7.78
N TYR A 291 8.86 -2.47 6.51
CA TYR A 291 8.07 -2.94 5.39
C TYR A 291 8.79 -4.05 4.63
N ARG A 292 8.04 -5.09 4.18
CA ARG A 292 8.60 -6.36 3.66
C ARG A 292 9.31 -6.29 2.31
N ARG A 293 9.46 -5.11 1.69
CA ARG A 293 9.95 -4.97 0.30
C ARG A 293 11.23 -4.13 0.16
N GLY A 294 12.05 -4.06 1.19
CA GLY A 294 13.35 -3.36 1.11
C GLY A 294 13.27 -1.85 1.32
N TYR A 295 12.16 -1.33 1.81
CA TYR A 295 12.02 0.04 2.23
C TYR A 295 11.35 0.15 3.60
N LEU A 296 11.49 1.30 4.25
CA LEU A 296 10.91 1.64 5.53
C LEU A 296 9.78 2.65 5.33
N GLU A 297 8.75 2.54 6.15
CA GLU A 297 7.62 3.46 6.17
C GLU A 297 7.82 4.51 7.26
N LEU A 298 7.52 5.77 6.94
CA LEU A 298 7.50 6.88 7.88
C LEU A 298 6.12 7.51 7.85
N TRP A 299 5.55 7.72 9.04
CA TRP A 299 4.25 8.37 9.17
C TRP A 299 4.41 9.85 9.54
N TYR A 300 3.72 10.71 8.80
CA TYR A 300 3.62 12.15 9.07
C TYR A 300 2.16 12.51 9.32
N PRO A 301 1.79 13.00 10.52
CA PRO A 301 0.39 13.32 10.85
C PRO A 301 -0.29 14.28 9.88
N SER A 302 0.47 15.21 9.30
CA SER A 302 -0.04 16.22 8.34
C SER A 302 -0.08 15.73 6.90
N ASP A 303 0.78 14.76 6.52
CA ASP A 303 1.06 14.42 5.12
C ASP A 303 0.86 12.94 4.77
N GLY A 304 0.61 12.07 5.78
CA GLY A 304 0.43 10.63 5.60
C GLY A 304 1.74 9.85 5.50
N TRP A 305 1.71 8.76 4.75
CA TRP A 305 2.83 7.84 4.63
C TRP A 305 3.89 8.31 3.65
N TYR A 306 5.14 8.16 4.07
CA TYR A 306 6.34 8.32 3.25
C TYR A 306 7.21 7.07 3.36
N TYR A 307 8.09 6.87 2.38
CA TYR A 307 8.88 5.66 2.22
C TYR A 307 10.34 6.02 1.93
N THR A 308 11.26 5.26 2.48
CA THR A 308 12.68 5.36 2.15
C THR A 308 13.31 3.99 2.06
N ALA A 309 14.43 3.85 1.34
CA ALA A 309 15.14 2.59 1.28
C ALA A 309 15.71 2.24 2.67
N ASN A 310 15.67 0.95 3.04
CA ASN A 310 16.04 0.48 4.37
C ASN A 310 17.50 0.77 4.77
N TYR A 311 18.39 0.94 3.81
CA TYR A 311 19.80 1.28 4.05
C TYR A 311 20.05 2.75 4.39
N PHE A 312 19.04 3.61 4.33
CA PHE A 312 19.17 5.03 4.69
C PHE A 312 18.91 5.33 6.17
N LEU A 313 18.42 4.36 6.94
CA LEU A 313 18.17 4.52 8.36
C LEU A 313 18.86 3.40 9.15
N LYS A 314 19.38 3.73 10.33
CA LYS A 314 20.01 2.81 11.30
C LYS A 314 19.36 2.95 12.67
#